data_e3c4e0f0e2fea0555f0c77ac541f8858
#
_entry.id   e3c4e0f0e2fea0555f0c77ac541f8858
#
_cell.length_a   1.000
_cell.length_b   1.000
_cell.length_c   1.000
_cell.angle_alpha   90.00
_cell.angle_beta   90.00
_cell.angle_gamma   90.00
#
_symmetry.space_group_name_H-M   'P 1'
#
loop_
_entity.id
_entity.type
_entity.pdbx_description
1 polymer ?
#
loop_
_entity_poly.entity_id
_entity_poly.type
_entity_poly.pdbx_seq_one_letter_code
_entity_poly.pdbx_strand_id
1 'polypeptide(L)'
;RGTVRRLEFEDQVLESIDTRGSLRVDRYMRNQEGALLSKAGDGTNYIMKECFPDRECNIRDNYEIRLGISRLAMLHGQLRQIQPREEWNMGSIFIESLEKEQERHVKEMKRARNFIRGKRGKTEFELCVMDSFDYFFEQAKEALNQMKGLFPENGAPEQLAAAELSVENAAENMENPVENMKNSARKQGNRLGYLCHGDLDQHHVLMGN
;
A
#
# COMPACT_ATOMS: atom_id res chain seq x y z
N ARG A 1 13.43 8.13 0.54
CA ARG A 1 13.63 9.58 0.25
C ARG A 1 12.61 9.97 -0.82
N GLY A 2 11.50 10.64 -0.39
CA GLY A 2 10.47 11.10 -1.31
C GLY A 2 10.92 12.33 -2.10
N THR A 3 10.52 12.43 -3.36
CA THR A 3 10.68 13.65 -4.15
C THR A 3 9.57 14.64 -3.76
N VAL A 4 9.76 15.94 -3.99
CA VAL A 4 8.71 16.98 -3.77
C VAL A 4 7.42 16.62 -4.51
N ARG A 5 7.53 16.11 -5.75
CA ARG A 5 6.39 15.66 -6.55
C ARG A 5 5.58 14.54 -5.88
N ARG A 6 6.25 13.63 -5.18
CA ARG A 6 5.58 12.57 -4.44
C ARG A 6 4.84 13.13 -3.23
N LEU A 7 5.42 14.10 -2.53
CA LEU A 7 4.75 14.78 -1.41
C LEU A 7 3.50 15.54 -1.88
N GLU A 8 3.59 16.25 -3.00
CA GLU A 8 2.45 16.94 -3.61
C GLU A 8 1.34 15.97 -4.03
N PHE A 9 1.70 14.82 -4.59
CA PHE A 9 0.74 13.76 -4.89
C PHE A 9 0.06 13.23 -3.63
N GLU A 10 0.83 12.87 -2.60
CA GLU A 10 0.31 12.36 -1.32
C GLU A 10 -0.60 13.40 -0.64
N ASP A 11 -0.22 14.68 -0.65
CA ASP A 11 -1.02 15.79 -0.12
C ASP A 11 -2.37 15.88 -0.81
N GLN A 12 -2.40 15.88 -2.13
CA GLN A 12 -3.63 15.93 -2.91
C GLN A 12 -4.54 14.72 -2.69
N VAL A 13 -3.96 13.52 -2.52
CA VAL A 13 -4.72 12.31 -2.15
C VAL A 13 -5.34 12.48 -0.77
N LEU A 14 -4.56 12.90 0.23
CA LEU A 14 -5.04 13.10 1.60
C LEU A 14 -6.11 14.18 1.68
N GLU A 15 -5.99 15.28 0.91
CA GLU A 15 -7.02 16.32 0.80
C GLU A 15 -8.33 15.80 0.20
N SER A 16 -8.25 14.81 -0.68
CA SER A 16 -9.42 14.20 -1.33
C SER A 16 -10.19 13.25 -0.41
N ILE A 17 -9.62 12.84 0.73
CA ILE A 17 -10.28 11.96 1.69
C ILE A 17 -11.31 12.74 2.51
N ASP A 18 -12.56 12.26 2.54
CA ASP A 18 -13.61 12.85 3.35
C ASP A 18 -13.43 12.51 4.83
N THR A 19 -13.10 13.51 5.63
CA THR A 19 -12.88 13.41 7.08
C THR A 19 -14.04 13.94 7.91
N ARG A 20 -15.18 14.29 7.31
CA ARG A 20 -16.38 14.79 8.04
C ARG A 20 -17.05 13.72 8.88
N GLY A 21 -16.75 12.45 8.63
CA GLY A 21 -17.23 11.31 9.40
C GLY A 21 -16.25 10.88 10.49
N SER A 22 -16.21 9.58 10.71
CA SER A 22 -15.39 8.94 11.75
C SER A 22 -13.98 8.54 11.28
N LEU A 23 -13.62 8.87 10.03
CA LEU A 23 -12.28 8.66 9.50
C LEU A 23 -11.48 9.96 9.65
N ARG A 24 -10.29 9.87 10.22
CA ARG A 24 -9.32 10.97 10.30
C ARG A 24 -8.01 10.48 9.70
N VAL A 25 -7.30 11.36 9.00
CA VAL A 25 -5.99 11.09 8.40
C VAL A 25 -5.05 12.26 8.71
N ASP A 26 -3.78 11.97 8.91
CA ASP A 26 -2.74 12.97 9.15
C ASP A 26 -2.43 13.74 7.84
N ARG A 27 -2.83 14.98 7.77
CA ARG A 27 -2.61 15.84 6.60
C ARG A 27 -1.28 16.56 6.69
N TYR A 28 -0.70 16.87 5.54
CA TYR A 28 0.48 17.72 5.48
C TYR A 28 0.12 19.17 5.83
N MET A 29 1.04 19.85 6.49
CA MET A 29 0.95 21.28 6.79
C MET A 29 1.93 22.03 5.89
N ARG A 30 1.43 23.06 5.22
CA ARG A 30 2.27 23.93 4.38
C ARG A 30 2.95 24.99 5.24
N ASN A 31 4.19 25.32 4.90
CA ASN A 31 4.94 26.40 5.55
C ASN A 31 4.39 27.79 5.14
N GLN A 32 4.99 28.85 5.65
CA GLN A 32 4.58 30.24 5.36
C GLN A 32 4.71 30.61 3.87
N GLU A 33 5.53 29.91 3.12
CA GLU A 33 5.72 30.07 1.68
C GLU A 33 4.75 29.22 0.84
N GLY A 34 3.86 28.44 1.50
CA GLY A 34 2.93 27.52 0.86
C GLY A 34 3.55 26.20 0.41
N ALA A 35 4.80 25.93 0.75
CA ALA A 35 5.49 24.70 0.39
C ALA A 35 5.29 23.60 1.44
N LEU A 36 5.25 22.33 1.00
CA LEU A 36 5.18 21.15 1.87
C LEU A 36 6.53 20.82 2.49
N LEU A 37 7.62 21.22 1.85
CA LEU A 37 8.97 20.96 2.27
C LEU A 37 9.60 22.23 2.84
N SER A 38 10.13 22.16 4.05
CA SER A 38 10.92 23.20 4.67
C SER A 38 12.37 22.76 4.77
N LYS A 39 13.30 23.69 4.55
CA LYS A 39 14.74 23.44 4.66
C LYS A 39 15.30 24.19 5.86
N ALA A 40 15.94 23.48 6.78
CA ALA A 40 16.63 24.10 7.91
C ALA A 40 17.96 24.70 7.49
N GLY A 41 18.54 25.51 8.37
CA GLY A 41 19.83 26.18 8.12
C GLY A 41 21.02 25.24 7.92
N ASP A 42 20.94 24.01 8.43
CA ASP A 42 21.92 22.93 8.22
C ASP A 42 21.71 22.18 6.90
N GLY A 43 20.72 22.56 6.10
CA GLY A 43 20.37 21.92 4.84
C GLY A 43 19.45 20.70 4.96
N THR A 44 19.03 20.34 6.17
CA THR A 44 18.09 19.23 6.39
C THR A 44 16.68 19.60 5.92
N ASN A 45 16.04 18.66 5.24
CA ASN A 45 14.68 18.84 4.76
C ASN A 45 13.69 18.28 5.79
N TYR A 46 12.64 19.05 6.06
CA TYR A 46 11.56 18.70 6.98
C TYR A 46 10.21 18.80 6.31
N ILE A 47 9.29 17.93 6.71
CA ILE A 47 7.87 17.99 6.43
C ILE A 47 7.12 18.10 7.75
N MET A 48 5.99 18.77 7.75
CA MET A 48 5.08 18.85 8.89
C MET A 48 3.78 18.15 8.55
N LYS A 49 3.24 17.44 9.53
CA LYS A 49 1.93 16.78 9.44
C LYS A 49 1.09 17.12 10.66
N GLU A 50 -0.22 17.01 10.53
CA GLU A 50 -1.12 17.00 11.68
C GLU A 50 -0.71 15.88 12.64
N CYS A 51 -0.75 16.16 13.92
CA CYS A 51 -0.46 15.20 14.98
C CYS A 51 -1.73 14.94 15.79
N PHE A 52 -2.09 13.70 15.96
CA PHE A 52 -3.20 13.30 16.82
C PHE A 52 -2.63 12.78 18.15
N PRO A 53 -3.07 13.34 19.30
CA PRO A 53 -2.60 12.91 20.62
C PRO A 53 -3.25 11.60 21.08
N ASP A 54 -3.79 10.85 20.16
CA ASP A 54 -4.52 9.62 20.42
C ASP A 54 -3.54 8.44 20.58
N ARG A 55 -3.94 7.42 21.33
CA ARG A 55 -3.10 6.23 21.53
C ARG A 55 -3.17 5.27 20.35
N GLU A 56 -2.16 4.46 20.19
CA GLU A 56 -2.13 3.40 19.19
C GLU A 56 -3.18 2.30 19.47
N CYS A 57 -3.59 1.60 18.42
CA CYS A 57 -4.50 0.48 18.47
C CYS A 57 -3.92 -0.67 19.31
N ASN A 58 -4.70 -1.17 20.25
CA ASN A 58 -4.32 -2.35 21.03
C ASN A 58 -4.70 -3.64 20.28
N ILE A 59 -3.71 -4.30 19.71
CA ILE A 59 -3.89 -5.56 18.95
C ILE A 59 -4.37 -6.75 19.82
N ARG A 60 -4.46 -6.61 21.13
CA ARG A 60 -5.02 -7.63 22.03
C ARG A 60 -6.50 -7.38 22.31
N ASP A 61 -7.04 -6.25 21.90
CA ASP A 61 -8.45 -5.92 22.02
C ASP A 61 -9.21 -6.19 20.71
N ASN A 62 -10.06 -7.20 20.72
CA ASN A 62 -10.85 -7.59 19.55
C ASN A 62 -11.79 -6.47 19.07
N TYR A 63 -12.25 -5.60 19.95
CA TYR A 63 -13.11 -4.48 19.57
C TYR A 63 -12.29 -3.44 18.76
N GLU A 64 -11.12 -3.08 19.26
CA GLU A 64 -10.25 -2.12 18.57
C GLU A 64 -9.76 -2.65 17.22
N ILE A 65 -9.41 -3.95 17.15
CA ILE A 65 -9.05 -4.58 15.87
C ILE A 65 -10.18 -4.45 14.85
N ARG A 66 -11.41 -4.80 15.25
CA ARG A 66 -12.58 -4.70 14.36
C ARG A 66 -12.86 -3.26 13.93
N LEU A 67 -12.72 -2.32 14.85
CA LEU A 67 -12.88 -0.90 14.55
C LEU A 67 -11.81 -0.43 13.56
N GLY A 68 -10.55 -0.78 13.79
CA GLY A 68 -9.42 -0.47 12.89
C GLY A 68 -9.65 -1.02 11.47
N ILE A 69 -10.04 -2.30 11.36
CA ILE A 69 -10.38 -2.94 10.07
C ILE A 69 -11.55 -2.22 9.39
N SER A 70 -12.59 -1.85 10.14
CA SER A 70 -13.74 -1.10 9.60
C SER A 70 -13.31 0.26 9.03
N ARG A 71 -12.44 0.99 9.74
CA ARG A 71 -11.90 2.28 9.27
C ARG A 71 -11.01 2.10 8.05
N LEU A 72 -10.20 1.05 8.02
CA LEU A 72 -9.39 0.70 6.85
C LEU A 72 -10.26 0.41 5.63
N ALA A 73 -11.34 -0.33 5.78
CA ALA A 73 -12.29 -0.58 4.70
C ALA A 73 -12.93 0.72 4.17
N MET A 74 -13.27 1.66 5.06
CA MET A 74 -13.77 2.98 4.67
C MET A 74 -12.71 3.78 3.90
N LEU A 75 -11.46 3.78 4.36
CA LEU A 75 -10.34 4.42 3.68
C LEU A 75 -10.15 3.84 2.27
N HIS A 76 -10.13 2.52 2.14
CA HIS A 76 -10.03 1.86 0.83
C HIS A 76 -11.19 2.23 -0.09
N GLY A 77 -12.42 2.31 0.45
CA GLY A 77 -13.59 2.74 -0.31
C GLY A 77 -13.41 4.15 -0.89
N GLN A 78 -12.84 5.08 -0.13
CA GLN A 78 -12.56 6.43 -0.60
C GLN A 78 -11.39 6.48 -1.60
N LEU A 79 -10.28 5.78 -1.31
CA LEU A 79 -9.12 5.71 -2.20
C LEU A 79 -9.48 5.15 -3.59
N ARG A 80 -10.42 4.20 -3.66
CA ARG A 80 -10.91 3.65 -4.94
C ARG A 80 -11.68 4.67 -5.79
N GLN A 81 -12.27 5.69 -5.16
CA GLN A 81 -13.03 6.74 -5.87
C GLN A 81 -12.13 7.87 -6.39
N ILE A 82 -10.90 7.99 -5.89
CA ILE A 82 -9.97 9.03 -6.32
C ILE A 82 -9.48 8.70 -7.73
N GLN A 83 -9.80 9.57 -8.68
CA GLN A 83 -9.35 9.44 -10.06
C GLN A 83 -7.94 10.01 -10.22
N PRO A 84 -7.04 9.33 -10.97
CA PRO A 84 -5.74 9.89 -11.30
C PRO A 84 -5.86 11.23 -12.01
N ARG A 85 -5.06 12.21 -11.61
CA ARG A 85 -4.99 13.53 -12.27
C ARG A 85 -3.87 13.53 -13.29
N GLU A 86 -4.02 14.31 -14.35
CA GLU A 86 -3.02 14.41 -15.44
C GLU A 86 -1.67 14.94 -14.92
N GLU A 87 -1.69 15.82 -13.91
CA GLU A 87 -0.50 16.40 -13.30
C GLU A 87 0.33 15.38 -12.53
N TRP A 88 -0.27 14.25 -12.14
CA TRP A 88 0.41 13.19 -11.42
C TRP A 88 1.30 12.40 -12.37
N ASN A 89 2.60 12.45 -12.12
CA ASN A 89 3.53 11.58 -12.84
C ASN A 89 3.39 10.13 -12.34
N MET A 90 2.39 9.42 -12.88
CA MET A 90 2.05 8.06 -12.46
C MET A 90 3.24 7.11 -12.60
N GLY A 91 4.13 7.31 -13.56
CA GLY A 91 5.33 6.49 -13.74
C GLY A 91 6.31 6.52 -12.55
N SER A 92 6.33 7.63 -11.78
CA SER A 92 7.15 7.74 -10.58
C SER A 92 6.42 7.33 -9.29
N ILE A 93 5.11 7.15 -9.37
CA ILE A 93 4.22 6.83 -8.25
C ILE A 93 3.93 5.33 -8.20
N PHE A 94 3.92 4.66 -9.37
CA PHE A 94 3.70 3.22 -9.43
C PHE A 94 4.73 2.47 -8.60
N ILE A 95 4.23 1.73 -7.64
CA ILE A 95 4.99 0.70 -6.95
C ILE A 95 5.22 -0.44 -7.94
N GLU A 96 6.39 -1.06 -7.87
CA GLU A 96 6.66 -2.30 -8.60
C GLU A 96 5.52 -3.31 -8.35
N SER A 97 5.10 -4.06 -9.36
CA SER A 97 4.05 -5.05 -9.17
C SER A 97 4.45 -6.05 -8.08
N LEU A 98 3.48 -6.50 -7.28
CA LEU A 98 3.72 -7.50 -6.23
C LEU A 98 4.47 -8.73 -6.75
N GLU A 99 4.19 -9.15 -7.99
CA GLU A 99 4.89 -10.25 -8.64
C GLU A 99 6.39 -9.95 -8.80
N LYS A 100 6.76 -8.78 -9.34
CA LYS A 100 8.16 -8.39 -9.50
C LYS A 100 8.86 -8.20 -8.15
N GLU A 101 8.16 -7.66 -7.17
CA GLU A 101 8.65 -7.53 -5.80
C GLU A 101 8.94 -8.92 -5.21
N GLN A 102 8.01 -9.85 -5.33
CA GLN A 102 8.21 -11.23 -4.89
C GLN A 102 9.35 -11.93 -5.63
N GLU A 103 9.48 -11.72 -6.94
CA GLU A 103 10.64 -12.22 -7.70
C GLU A 103 11.97 -11.69 -7.16
N ARG A 104 12.00 -10.40 -6.80
CA ARG A 104 13.17 -9.77 -6.20
C ARG A 104 13.51 -10.42 -4.86
N HIS A 105 12.50 -10.62 -3.99
CA HIS A 105 12.69 -11.26 -2.68
C HIS A 105 13.19 -12.71 -2.81
N VAL A 106 12.66 -13.50 -3.75
CA VAL A 106 13.17 -14.84 -4.04
C VAL A 106 14.66 -14.81 -4.47
N LYS A 107 15.06 -13.82 -5.27
CA LYS A 107 16.47 -13.63 -5.65
C LYS A 107 17.33 -13.20 -4.45
N GLU A 108 16.81 -12.34 -3.60
CA GLU A 108 17.49 -11.89 -2.36
C GLU A 108 17.69 -13.04 -1.38
N MET A 109 16.70 -13.91 -1.19
CA MET A 109 16.85 -15.14 -0.39
C MET A 109 18.03 -16.01 -0.87
N LYS A 110 18.13 -16.24 -2.19
CA LYS A 110 19.27 -16.98 -2.77
C LYS A 110 20.62 -16.29 -2.50
N ARG A 111 20.67 -14.96 -2.63
CA ARG A 111 21.88 -14.17 -2.35
C ARG A 111 22.28 -14.29 -0.89
N ALA A 112 21.33 -14.16 0.04
CA ALA A 112 21.54 -14.31 1.47
C ALA A 112 22.09 -15.71 1.81
N ARG A 113 21.48 -16.78 1.27
CA ARG A 113 21.98 -18.16 1.42
C ARG A 113 23.43 -18.29 0.95
N ASN A 114 23.72 -17.81 -0.25
CA ASN A 114 25.06 -17.92 -0.83
C ASN A 114 26.11 -17.16 0.00
N PHE A 115 25.72 -15.99 0.52
CA PHE A 115 26.57 -15.20 1.42
C PHE A 115 26.87 -15.98 2.71
N ILE A 116 25.84 -16.51 3.38
CA ILE A 116 26.01 -17.29 4.63
C ILE A 116 26.84 -18.54 4.35
N ARG A 117 26.57 -19.23 3.24
CA ARG A 117 27.29 -20.47 2.86
C ARG A 117 28.79 -20.21 2.65
N GLY A 118 29.18 -19.05 2.11
CA GLY A 118 30.56 -18.65 1.88
C GLY A 118 31.34 -18.26 3.14
N LYS A 119 30.68 -18.04 4.28
CA LYS A 119 31.36 -17.68 5.53
C LYS A 119 32.11 -18.87 6.12
N ARG A 120 33.34 -18.62 6.61
CA ARG A 120 34.15 -19.62 7.31
C ARG A 120 33.57 -19.97 8.70
N GLY A 121 33.10 -18.96 9.45
CA GLY A 121 32.39 -19.11 10.72
C GLY A 121 30.95 -18.63 10.58
N LYS A 122 29.99 -19.38 11.09
CA LYS A 122 28.58 -19.04 11.09
C LYS A 122 28.08 -18.89 12.53
N THR A 123 27.21 -17.91 12.75
CA THR A 123 26.49 -17.75 14.01
C THR A 123 25.39 -18.83 14.14
N GLU A 124 24.87 -19.03 15.34
CA GLU A 124 23.73 -19.94 15.57
C GLU A 124 22.50 -19.54 14.74
N PHE A 125 22.24 -18.23 14.61
CA PHE A 125 21.16 -17.73 13.75
C PHE A 125 21.39 -18.11 12.29
N GLU A 126 22.60 -17.93 11.76
CA GLU A 126 22.92 -18.28 10.38
C GLU A 126 22.82 -19.80 10.13
N LEU A 127 23.16 -20.62 11.11
CA LEU A 127 22.96 -22.07 11.02
C LEU A 127 21.46 -22.42 10.96
N CYS A 128 20.65 -21.80 11.83
CA CYS A 128 19.20 -21.97 11.81
C CYS A 128 18.59 -21.53 10.46
N VAL A 129 19.03 -20.40 9.91
CA VAL A 129 18.61 -19.94 8.57
C VAL A 129 18.98 -20.95 7.49
N MET A 130 20.18 -21.53 7.55
CA MET A 130 20.62 -22.54 6.57
C MET A 130 19.83 -23.83 6.65
N ASP A 131 19.47 -24.27 7.85
CA ASP A 131 18.70 -25.49 8.10
C ASP A 131 17.25 -25.37 7.60
N SER A 132 16.62 -24.23 7.84
CA SER A 132 15.24 -23.96 7.44
C SER A 132 15.09 -23.39 6.02
N PHE A 133 16.20 -23.04 5.34
CA PHE A 133 16.18 -22.29 4.10
C PHE A 133 15.36 -22.94 3.01
N ASP A 134 15.56 -24.23 2.76
CA ASP A 134 14.93 -24.92 1.62
C ASP A 134 13.40 -24.95 1.78
N TYR A 135 12.91 -25.12 3.02
CA TYR A 135 11.49 -25.07 3.31
C TYR A 135 10.88 -23.69 2.95
N PHE A 136 11.42 -22.61 3.51
CA PHE A 136 10.90 -21.26 3.24
C PHE A 136 11.11 -20.81 1.80
N PHE A 137 12.18 -21.26 1.18
CA PHE A 137 12.45 -20.95 -0.21
C PHE A 137 11.46 -21.60 -1.17
N GLU A 138 11.05 -22.85 -0.93
CA GLU A 138 9.99 -23.49 -1.71
C GLU A 138 8.64 -22.80 -1.48
N GLN A 139 8.32 -22.40 -0.25
CA GLN A 139 7.11 -21.62 0.04
C GLN A 139 7.11 -20.28 -0.73
N ALA A 140 8.24 -19.57 -0.78
CA ALA A 140 8.36 -18.32 -1.51
C ALA A 140 8.18 -18.50 -3.03
N LYS A 141 8.69 -19.60 -3.59
CA LYS A 141 8.49 -19.93 -5.01
C LYS A 141 7.04 -20.30 -5.32
N GLU A 142 6.40 -21.06 -4.44
CA GLU A 142 5.01 -21.44 -4.59
C GLU A 142 4.11 -20.20 -4.54
N ALA A 143 4.33 -19.29 -3.59
CA ALA A 143 3.63 -18.01 -3.52
C ALA A 143 3.79 -17.20 -4.82
N LEU A 144 5.02 -17.13 -5.37
CA LEU A 144 5.26 -16.46 -6.65
C LEU A 144 4.51 -17.12 -7.81
N ASN A 145 4.45 -18.44 -7.86
CA ASN A 145 3.71 -19.16 -8.90
C ASN A 145 2.20 -18.91 -8.81
N GLN A 146 1.65 -18.89 -7.59
CA GLN A 146 0.24 -18.56 -7.37
C GLN A 146 -0.07 -17.12 -7.78
N MET A 147 0.81 -16.16 -7.46
CA MET A 147 0.65 -14.75 -7.87
C MET A 147 0.63 -14.60 -9.40
N LYS A 148 1.49 -15.32 -10.14
CA LYS A 148 1.49 -15.31 -11.61
C LYS A 148 0.16 -15.77 -12.21
N GLY A 149 -0.52 -16.69 -11.55
CA GLY A 149 -1.85 -17.15 -11.94
C GLY A 149 -2.96 -16.14 -11.66
N LEU A 150 -2.80 -15.30 -10.62
CA LEU A 150 -3.81 -14.33 -10.20
C LEU A 150 -3.82 -13.05 -11.06
N PHE A 151 -2.67 -12.68 -11.64
CA PHE A 151 -2.52 -11.44 -12.40
C PHE A 151 -1.97 -11.70 -13.81
N PRO A 152 -2.75 -12.36 -14.71
CA PRO A 152 -2.31 -12.61 -16.07
C PRO A 152 -1.99 -11.29 -16.78
N GLU A 153 -0.90 -11.23 -17.52
CA GLU A 153 -0.42 -10.01 -18.21
C GLU A 153 -1.44 -9.42 -19.21
N ASN A 154 -2.47 -10.18 -19.59
CA ASN A 154 -3.39 -9.87 -20.68
C ASN A 154 -4.89 -9.79 -20.31
N GLY A 155 -5.26 -9.66 -19.04
CA GLY A 155 -6.68 -9.55 -18.70
C GLY A 155 -6.94 -9.39 -17.21
N ALA A 156 -8.05 -8.74 -16.87
CA ALA A 156 -8.59 -8.79 -15.51
C ALA A 156 -8.91 -10.25 -15.17
N PRO A 157 -8.50 -10.77 -14.00
CA PRO A 157 -8.79 -12.14 -13.64
C PRO A 157 -10.32 -12.33 -13.53
N GLU A 158 -10.82 -13.38 -14.16
CA GLU A 158 -12.23 -13.78 -14.09
C GLU A 158 -12.76 -13.93 -12.64
N GLN A 159 -11.84 -14.20 -11.72
CA GLN A 159 -12.11 -14.33 -10.29
C GLN A 159 -12.35 -12.99 -9.55
N LEU A 160 -11.79 -11.86 -10.04
CA LEU A 160 -12.15 -10.54 -9.53
C LEU A 160 -13.56 -10.14 -9.97
N ALA A 161 -13.99 -10.55 -11.16
CA ALA A 161 -15.36 -10.35 -11.61
C ALA A 161 -16.36 -11.15 -10.75
N ALA A 162 -16.00 -12.35 -10.30
CA ALA A 162 -16.84 -13.15 -9.39
C ALA A 162 -16.91 -12.59 -7.96
N ALA A 163 -15.83 -11.97 -7.48
CA ALA A 163 -15.81 -11.26 -6.18
C ALA A 163 -16.58 -9.92 -6.27
N GLU A 164 -16.54 -9.24 -7.41
CA GLU A 164 -17.35 -8.04 -7.67
C GLU A 164 -18.84 -8.37 -7.74
N LEU A 165 -19.23 -9.47 -8.34
CA LEU A 165 -20.63 -9.95 -8.36
C LEU A 165 -21.19 -10.24 -6.97
N SER A 166 -20.37 -10.68 -6.02
CA SER A 166 -20.81 -10.91 -4.63
C SER A 166 -20.94 -9.60 -3.83
N VAL A 167 -20.27 -8.52 -4.25
CA VAL A 167 -20.40 -7.17 -3.67
C VAL A 167 -21.54 -6.39 -4.35
N GLU A 168 -21.82 -6.62 -5.62
CA GLU A 168 -22.94 -5.99 -6.35
C GLU A 168 -24.30 -6.39 -5.75
N ASN A 169 -24.45 -7.62 -5.27
CA ASN A 169 -25.67 -8.05 -4.57
C ASN A 169 -25.89 -7.37 -3.21
N ALA A 170 -24.87 -6.68 -2.69
CA ALA A 170 -24.97 -5.87 -1.45
C ALA A 170 -25.17 -4.35 -1.72
N ALA A 171 -25.09 -3.90 -2.98
CA ALA A 171 -25.04 -2.49 -3.36
C ALA A 171 -26.16 -2.04 -4.32
N GLU A 172 -27.28 -2.78 -4.41
CA GLU A 172 -28.39 -2.48 -5.32
C GLU A 172 -29.12 -1.13 -5.10
N ASN A 173 -28.54 -0.21 -4.32
CA ASN A 173 -29.12 1.12 -4.08
C ASN A 173 -28.18 2.31 -4.35
N MET A 174 -27.10 2.15 -5.11
CA MET A 174 -26.25 3.30 -5.49
C MET A 174 -25.95 3.29 -6.99
N GLU A 175 -26.30 4.37 -7.66
CA GLU A 175 -26.05 4.60 -9.09
C GLU A 175 -24.58 4.36 -9.47
N ASN A 176 -24.37 3.58 -10.51
CA ASN A 176 -23.19 2.94 -11.06
C ASN A 176 -21.90 3.79 -11.16
N PRO A 177 -20.95 3.77 -10.20
CA PRO A 177 -19.61 4.32 -10.39
C PRO A 177 -18.69 3.43 -11.24
N VAL A 178 -19.03 2.15 -11.39
CA VAL A 178 -18.16 1.11 -12.00
C VAL A 178 -18.00 1.29 -13.51
N GLU A 179 -19.00 1.79 -14.20
CA GLU A 179 -18.97 1.95 -15.67
C GLU A 179 -18.09 3.12 -16.11
N ASN A 180 -18.02 4.19 -15.32
CA ASN A 180 -17.11 5.29 -15.54
C ASN A 180 -15.63 4.89 -15.29
N MET A 181 -15.38 4.01 -14.34
CA MET A 181 -14.03 3.48 -14.07
C MET A 181 -13.53 2.56 -15.19
N LYS A 182 -14.40 1.70 -15.75
CA LYS A 182 -14.05 0.81 -16.89
C LYS A 182 -13.65 1.61 -18.14
N ASN A 183 -14.28 2.74 -18.38
CA ASN A 183 -13.98 3.60 -19.53
C ASN A 183 -12.70 4.42 -19.38
N SER A 184 -12.35 4.85 -18.18
CA SER A 184 -11.08 5.54 -17.89
C SER A 184 -9.87 4.56 -17.92
N ALA A 185 -10.04 3.33 -17.42
CA ALA A 185 -8.99 2.29 -17.45
C ALA A 185 -8.68 1.81 -18.87
N ARG A 186 -9.68 1.76 -19.77
CA ARG A 186 -9.48 1.41 -21.18
C ARG A 186 -8.64 2.41 -21.97
N LYS A 187 -8.63 3.69 -21.57
CA LYS A 187 -7.82 4.74 -22.20
C LYS A 187 -6.35 4.73 -21.80
N GLN A 188 -5.99 4.09 -20.69
CA GLN A 188 -4.61 4.09 -20.15
C GLN A 188 -3.87 2.75 -20.27
N GLY A 189 -4.24 1.86 -21.18
CA GLY A 189 -3.48 0.64 -21.45
C GLY A 189 -3.37 -0.29 -20.24
N ASN A 190 -4.47 -0.93 -19.91
CA ASN A 190 -4.57 -2.25 -19.24
C ASN A 190 -3.90 -2.46 -17.87
N ARG A 191 -3.79 -1.45 -16.98
CA ARG A 191 -3.46 -1.69 -15.58
C ARG A 191 -4.52 -1.06 -14.69
N LEU A 192 -5.50 -1.86 -14.25
CA LEU A 192 -6.41 -1.51 -13.17
C LEU A 192 -5.57 -1.46 -11.87
N GLY A 193 -5.13 -0.28 -11.49
CA GLY A 193 -4.49 -0.02 -10.21
C GLY A 193 -5.36 0.93 -9.40
N TYR A 194 -5.56 0.63 -8.13
CA TYR A 194 -6.18 1.56 -7.18
C TYR A 194 -5.11 2.16 -6.27
N LEU A 195 -5.39 3.36 -5.75
CA LEU A 195 -4.59 3.92 -4.69
C LEU A 195 -4.71 3.04 -3.45
N CYS A 196 -3.58 2.77 -2.80
CA CYS A 196 -3.54 2.06 -1.53
C CYS A 196 -2.63 2.80 -0.55
N HIS A 197 -2.81 2.54 0.74
CA HIS A 197 -2.00 3.15 1.81
C HIS A 197 -0.53 2.66 1.81
N GLY A 198 -0.22 1.57 1.12
CA GLY A 198 1.12 0.99 1.02
C GLY A 198 1.45 0.09 2.20
N ASP A 199 1.78 0.67 3.34
CA ASP A 199 2.18 -0.04 4.56
C ASP A 199 1.32 0.42 5.74
N LEU A 200 0.56 -0.50 6.32
CA LEU A 200 -0.29 -0.22 7.48
C LEU A 200 -0.07 -1.30 8.54
N ASP A 201 0.28 -0.84 9.74
CA ASP A 201 0.33 -1.65 10.93
C ASP A 201 -0.45 -1.00 12.09
N GLN A 202 -0.42 -1.60 13.28
CA GLN A 202 -1.14 -1.10 14.46
C GLN A 202 -0.65 0.28 14.93
N HIS A 203 0.60 0.67 14.62
CA HIS A 203 1.18 1.95 14.99
C HIS A 203 0.64 3.09 14.12
N HIS A 204 0.09 2.76 12.95
CA HIS A 204 -0.55 3.72 12.05
C HIS A 204 -2.06 3.87 12.30
N VAL A 205 -2.63 3.12 13.25
CA VAL A 205 -4.05 3.18 13.62
C VAL A 205 -4.18 3.77 15.01
N LEU A 206 -4.70 4.99 15.10
CA LEU A 206 -4.90 5.70 16.37
C LEU A 206 -6.36 5.59 16.81
N MET A 207 -6.53 5.36 18.11
CA MET A 207 -7.83 5.20 18.76
C MET A 207 -8.16 6.50 19.50
N GLY A 208 -8.97 7.35 18.86
CA GLY A 208 -9.50 8.57 19.48
C GLY A 208 -10.60 8.28 20.50
N ASN A 209 -10.77 9.17 21.46
CA ASN A 209 -11.86 9.14 22.43
C ASN A 209 -13.20 9.51 21.80
#